data_8615d5ce8c0476d3343060c7af77d299
#
_entry.id   8615d5ce8c0476d3343060c7af77d299
#
_cell.length_a   1.000
_cell.length_b   1.000
_cell.length_c   1.000
_cell.angle_alpha   90.00
_cell.angle_beta   90.00
_cell.angle_gamma   90.00
#
_symmetry.space_group_name_H-M   'P 1'
#
loop_
_entity.id
_entity.type
_entity.pdbx_description
1 polymer ?
#
loop_
_entity_poly.entity_id
_entity_poly.type
_entity_poly.pdbx_seq_one_letter_code
_entity_poly.pdbx_strand_id
1 'polypeptide(L)'
;MLSIDKFLEYLRSELNRSQRTVENYREDLKLFEQYARNLSESFTWESVDSDMIRNWMEHMIDAGNKATSVNRRLSALKMFYRFALVRHYVESDPAHSLKGPKESRPLPQFLKENEMDELLDRKMWGDDYNNVRARTIIILFYETGMRLSELIGLDVDDVNFIKKEIKITGKGNKQRIVPFGDELKNALSEYLALRVQRAMTKSGALLLADKGGRMSPVQ
;
A
#
# COMPACT_ATOMS: atom_id res chain seq x y z
N MET A 1 -29.55 8.63 -10.99
CA MET A 1 -28.73 7.70 -11.76
C MET A 1 -27.49 7.37 -10.94
N LEU A 2 -27.21 6.11 -10.76
CA LEU A 2 -26.03 5.58 -10.07
C LEU A 2 -24.78 5.84 -10.93
N SER A 3 -23.66 6.27 -10.30
CA SER A 3 -22.39 6.47 -11.02
C SER A 3 -21.19 6.21 -10.10
N ILE A 4 -20.06 5.85 -10.71
CA ILE A 4 -18.78 5.70 -10.01
C ILE A 4 -18.43 6.98 -9.24
N ASP A 5 -18.59 8.15 -9.84
CA ASP A 5 -18.18 9.42 -9.22
C ASP A 5 -18.94 9.73 -7.93
N LYS A 6 -20.24 9.49 -7.88
CA LYS A 6 -21.04 9.62 -6.66
C LYS A 6 -20.55 8.71 -5.53
N PHE A 7 -20.18 7.48 -5.88
CA PHE A 7 -19.61 6.55 -4.92
C PHE A 7 -18.23 7.00 -4.42
N LEU A 8 -17.38 7.49 -5.33
CA LEU A 8 -16.05 8.00 -4.94
C LEU A 8 -16.13 9.24 -4.06
N GLU A 9 -17.13 10.10 -4.30
CA GLU A 9 -17.42 11.24 -3.43
C GLU A 9 -17.85 10.76 -2.03
N TYR A 10 -18.75 9.79 -1.94
CA TYR A 10 -19.13 9.15 -0.68
C TYR A 10 -17.92 8.58 0.07
N LEU A 11 -17.01 7.89 -0.63
CA LEU A 11 -15.79 7.36 -0.01
C LEU A 11 -14.89 8.45 0.59
N ARG A 12 -14.83 9.63 -0.07
CA ARG A 12 -14.01 10.77 0.39
C ARG A 12 -14.69 11.52 1.53
N SER A 13 -15.94 11.93 1.32
CA SER A 13 -16.63 12.87 2.19
C SER A 13 -17.22 12.21 3.44
N GLU A 14 -17.80 11.02 3.30
CA GLU A 14 -18.49 10.36 4.42
C GLU A 14 -17.64 9.29 5.09
N LEU A 15 -16.86 8.51 4.32
CA LEU A 15 -16.01 7.44 4.87
C LEU A 15 -14.56 7.86 5.10
N ASN A 16 -14.18 9.07 4.72
CA ASN A 16 -12.83 9.64 4.87
C ASN A 16 -11.73 8.66 4.43
N ARG A 17 -11.94 8.00 3.27
CA ARG A 17 -10.99 7.04 2.72
C ARG A 17 -9.78 7.75 2.12
N SER A 18 -8.59 7.12 2.24
CA SER A 18 -7.37 7.67 1.66
C SER A 18 -7.49 7.81 0.14
N GLN A 19 -6.81 8.80 -0.44
CA GLN A 19 -6.77 9.04 -1.89
C GLN A 19 -6.42 7.76 -2.66
N ARG A 20 -5.42 7.01 -2.22
CA ARG A 20 -5.03 5.72 -2.83
C ARG A 20 -6.16 4.68 -2.83
N THR A 21 -6.93 4.63 -1.74
CA THR A 21 -8.10 3.74 -1.64
C THR A 21 -9.16 4.13 -2.67
N VAL A 22 -9.44 5.42 -2.79
CA VAL A 22 -10.42 5.96 -3.75
C VAL A 22 -10.00 5.67 -5.20
N GLU A 23 -8.71 5.84 -5.50
CA GLU A 23 -8.15 5.53 -6.82
C GLU A 23 -8.27 4.04 -7.15
N ASN A 24 -7.91 3.14 -6.24
CA ASN A 24 -8.06 1.70 -6.44
C ASN A 24 -9.51 1.30 -6.71
N TYR A 25 -10.47 1.85 -5.96
CA TYR A 25 -11.90 1.60 -6.22
C TYR A 25 -12.33 2.11 -7.60
N ARG A 26 -11.85 3.29 -7.99
CA ARG A 26 -12.13 3.85 -9.32
C ARG A 26 -11.64 2.94 -10.43
N GLU A 27 -10.40 2.48 -10.33
CA GLU A 27 -9.79 1.58 -11.32
C GLU A 27 -10.56 0.26 -11.42
N ASP A 28 -10.87 -0.35 -10.27
CA ASP A 28 -11.59 -1.62 -10.24
C ASP A 28 -12.99 -1.53 -10.84
N LEU A 29 -13.73 -0.47 -10.51
CA LEU A 29 -15.09 -0.26 -11.04
C LEU A 29 -15.06 0.08 -12.54
N LYS A 30 -14.08 0.85 -13.00
CA LYS A 30 -13.91 1.13 -14.43
C LYS A 30 -13.62 -0.12 -15.26
N LEU A 31 -12.82 -1.05 -14.72
CA LEU A 31 -12.56 -2.34 -15.38
C LEU A 31 -13.83 -3.17 -15.53
N PHE A 32 -14.70 -3.19 -14.51
CA PHE A 32 -15.99 -3.85 -14.63
C PHE A 32 -16.92 -3.14 -15.61
N GLU A 33 -17.01 -1.81 -15.54
CA GLU A 33 -17.83 -1.02 -16.46
C GLU A 33 -17.42 -1.25 -17.92
N GLN A 34 -16.11 -1.28 -18.19
CA GLN A 34 -15.59 -1.56 -19.54
C GLN A 34 -15.99 -2.97 -20.01
N TYR A 35 -15.85 -3.98 -19.16
CA TYR A 35 -16.28 -5.34 -19.46
C TYR A 35 -17.79 -5.40 -19.75
N ALA A 36 -18.62 -4.81 -18.90
CA ALA A 36 -20.07 -4.84 -19.06
C ALA A 36 -20.54 -4.09 -20.31
N ARG A 37 -19.93 -2.95 -20.66
CA ARG A 37 -20.23 -2.21 -21.89
C ARG A 37 -19.83 -2.97 -23.15
N ASN A 38 -18.80 -3.79 -23.11
CA ASN A 38 -18.43 -4.67 -24.23
C ASN A 38 -19.47 -5.79 -24.46
N LEU A 39 -20.23 -6.18 -23.43
CA LEU A 39 -21.30 -7.16 -23.53
C LEU A 39 -22.64 -6.55 -23.97
N SER A 40 -22.90 -5.29 -23.58
CA SER A 40 -24.17 -4.61 -23.87
C SER A 40 -23.98 -3.11 -24.02
N GLU A 41 -24.32 -2.57 -25.17
CA GLU A 41 -24.31 -1.12 -25.41
C GLU A 41 -25.30 -0.36 -24.52
N SER A 42 -26.36 -1.01 -24.07
CA SER A 42 -27.37 -0.45 -23.17
C SER A 42 -27.04 -0.62 -21.67
N PHE A 43 -25.78 -0.92 -21.35
CA PHE A 43 -25.33 -1.10 -19.96
C PHE A 43 -25.71 0.07 -19.07
N THR A 44 -26.30 -0.25 -17.91
CA THR A 44 -26.47 0.64 -16.77
C THR A 44 -26.06 -0.10 -15.50
N TRP A 45 -25.64 0.62 -14.49
CA TRP A 45 -25.29 0.01 -13.20
C TRP A 45 -26.48 -0.66 -12.51
N GLU A 46 -27.69 -0.18 -12.81
CA GLU A 46 -28.96 -0.71 -12.29
C GLU A 46 -29.36 -2.03 -12.96
N SER A 47 -28.85 -2.32 -14.19
CA SER A 47 -29.16 -3.54 -14.92
C SER A 47 -28.24 -4.73 -14.63
N VAL A 48 -27.25 -4.54 -13.77
CA VAL A 48 -26.28 -5.60 -13.42
C VAL A 48 -26.90 -6.63 -12.50
N ASP A 49 -26.74 -7.89 -12.86
CA ASP A 49 -27.13 -9.04 -12.04
C ASP A 49 -25.92 -9.83 -11.52
N SER A 50 -26.21 -10.84 -10.70
CA SER A 50 -25.15 -11.68 -10.12
C SER A 50 -24.42 -12.53 -11.15
N ASP A 51 -25.07 -12.88 -12.27
CA ASP A 51 -24.46 -13.71 -13.31
C ASP A 51 -23.47 -12.92 -14.13
N MET A 52 -23.76 -11.66 -14.43
CA MET A 52 -22.79 -10.76 -15.09
C MET A 52 -21.51 -10.61 -14.26
N ILE A 53 -21.65 -10.49 -12.93
CA ILE A 53 -20.48 -10.39 -12.04
C ILE A 53 -19.70 -11.72 -12.00
N ARG A 54 -20.39 -12.89 -11.98
CA ARG A 54 -19.73 -14.20 -12.07
C ARG A 54 -18.95 -14.36 -13.35
N ASN A 55 -19.58 -14.07 -14.49
CA ASN A 55 -18.94 -14.14 -15.80
C ASN A 55 -17.69 -13.23 -15.87
N TRP A 56 -17.77 -12.04 -15.27
CA TRP A 56 -16.59 -11.19 -15.17
C TRP A 56 -15.47 -11.79 -14.32
N MET A 57 -15.80 -12.43 -13.20
CA MET A 57 -14.80 -13.12 -12.38
C MET A 57 -14.13 -14.27 -13.13
N GLU A 58 -14.91 -15.07 -13.88
CA GLU A 58 -14.40 -16.13 -14.72
C GLU A 58 -13.50 -15.58 -15.83
N HIS A 59 -13.96 -14.56 -16.54
CA HIS A 59 -13.14 -13.86 -17.53
C HIS A 59 -11.80 -13.36 -16.99
N MET A 60 -11.78 -12.83 -15.77
CA MET A 60 -10.54 -12.42 -15.14
C MET A 60 -9.61 -13.59 -14.83
N ILE A 61 -10.15 -14.72 -14.40
CA ILE A 61 -9.38 -15.95 -14.12
C ILE A 61 -8.78 -16.49 -15.40
N ASP A 62 -9.57 -16.58 -16.46
CA ASP A 62 -9.13 -17.05 -17.79
C ASP A 62 -8.05 -16.15 -18.39
N ALA A 63 -8.13 -14.85 -18.12
CA ALA A 63 -7.08 -13.89 -18.46
C ALA A 63 -5.83 -13.96 -17.56
N GLY A 64 -5.71 -14.94 -16.65
CA GLY A 64 -4.56 -15.17 -15.81
C GLY A 64 -4.45 -14.27 -14.57
N ASN A 65 -5.52 -13.59 -14.16
CA ASN A 65 -5.47 -12.79 -12.94
C ASN A 65 -5.39 -13.67 -11.69
N LYS A 66 -4.59 -13.23 -10.72
CA LYS A 66 -4.48 -13.93 -9.43
C LYS A 66 -5.79 -13.84 -8.64
N ALA A 67 -6.11 -14.88 -7.87
CA ALA A 67 -7.29 -14.92 -6.98
C ALA A 67 -7.40 -13.69 -6.07
N THR A 68 -6.29 -13.19 -5.54
CA THR A 68 -6.24 -11.96 -4.73
C THR A 68 -6.72 -10.73 -5.48
N SER A 69 -6.38 -10.60 -6.76
CA SER A 69 -6.83 -9.48 -7.61
C SER A 69 -8.34 -9.57 -7.91
N VAL A 70 -8.83 -10.78 -8.21
CA VAL A 70 -10.27 -11.03 -8.44
C VAL A 70 -11.06 -10.71 -7.18
N ASN A 71 -10.61 -11.19 -6.01
CA ASN A 71 -11.26 -10.92 -4.72
C ASN A 71 -11.27 -9.44 -4.34
N ARG A 72 -10.19 -8.70 -4.63
CA ARG A 72 -10.12 -7.26 -4.39
C ARG A 72 -11.15 -6.52 -5.24
N ARG A 73 -11.25 -6.86 -6.54
CA ARG A 73 -12.20 -6.25 -7.47
C ARG A 73 -13.66 -6.60 -7.13
N LEU A 74 -13.92 -7.85 -6.73
CA LEU A 74 -15.23 -8.23 -6.20
C LEU A 74 -15.59 -7.42 -4.94
N SER A 75 -14.63 -7.18 -4.05
CA SER A 75 -14.83 -6.35 -2.87
C SER A 75 -15.18 -4.90 -3.22
N ALA A 76 -14.62 -4.38 -4.32
CA ALA A 76 -14.98 -3.06 -4.82
C ALA A 76 -16.44 -3.00 -5.30
N LEU A 77 -16.89 -4.00 -6.06
CA LEU A 77 -18.30 -4.10 -6.49
C LEU A 77 -19.25 -4.25 -5.29
N LYS A 78 -18.92 -5.08 -4.30
CA LYS A 78 -19.73 -5.22 -3.07
C LYS A 78 -19.89 -3.90 -2.34
N MET A 79 -18.81 -3.12 -2.19
CA MET A 79 -18.89 -1.83 -1.52
C MET A 79 -19.72 -0.82 -2.36
N PHE A 80 -19.58 -0.84 -3.67
CA PHE A 80 -20.33 0.00 -4.58
C PHE A 80 -21.83 -0.32 -4.54
N TYR A 81 -22.23 -1.59 -4.64
CA TYR A 81 -23.64 -1.98 -4.59
C TYR A 81 -24.26 -1.82 -3.20
N ARG A 82 -23.48 -2.02 -2.14
CA ARG A 82 -23.92 -1.67 -0.80
C ARG A 82 -24.24 -0.16 -0.67
N PHE A 83 -23.38 0.69 -1.20
CA PHE A 83 -23.66 2.14 -1.28
C PHE A 83 -24.92 2.40 -2.12
N ALA A 84 -25.05 1.77 -3.28
CA ALA A 84 -26.19 1.95 -4.17
C ALA A 84 -27.52 1.53 -3.52
N LEU A 85 -27.52 0.42 -2.78
CA LEU A 85 -28.67 -0.09 -2.04
C LEU A 85 -29.08 0.87 -0.92
N VAL A 86 -28.12 1.32 -0.09
CA VAL A 86 -28.38 2.27 1.02
C VAL A 86 -28.92 3.61 0.52
N ARG A 87 -28.49 4.04 -0.66
CA ARG A 87 -28.94 5.28 -1.30
C ARG A 87 -30.17 5.11 -2.20
N HIS A 88 -30.77 3.92 -2.21
CA HIS A 88 -31.94 3.59 -3.02
C HIS A 88 -31.75 3.82 -4.54
N TYR A 89 -30.52 3.64 -5.04
CA TYR A 89 -30.25 3.63 -6.46
C TYR A 89 -30.60 2.28 -7.12
N VAL A 90 -30.57 1.20 -6.35
CA VAL A 90 -30.93 -0.16 -6.74
C VAL A 90 -31.85 -0.77 -5.66
N GLU A 91 -32.69 -1.74 -6.06
CA GLU A 91 -33.58 -2.45 -5.16
C GLU A 91 -32.91 -3.65 -4.46
N SER A 92 -31.84 -4.18 -5.07
CA SER A 92 -31.08 -5.31 -4.56
C SER A 92 -29.60 -5.17 -4.83
N ASP A 93 -28.77 -5.87 -4.03
CA ASP A 93 -27.32 -5.91 -4.19
C ASP A 93 -26.90 -7.20 -4.93
N PRO A 94 -26.55 -7.14 -6.23
CA PRO A 94 -26.19 -8.32 -7.01
C PRO A 94 -24.86 -8.95 -6.60
N ALA A 95 -24.00 -8.21 -5.88
CA ALA A 95 -22.69 -8.70 -5.44
C ALA A 95 -22.69 -9.32 -4.04
N HIS A 96 -23.75 -9.13 -3.25
CA HIS A 96 -23.79 -9.49 -1.83
C HIS A 96 -23.43 -10.95 -1.56
N SER A 97 -24.10 -11.90 -2.21
CA SER A 97 -23.96 -13.34 -2.00
C SER A 97 -22.75 -13.97 -2.69
N LEU A 98 -22.10 -13.26 -3.61
CA LEU A 98 -21.02 -13.81 -4.40
C LEU A 98 -19.77 -14.08 -3.55
N LYS A 99 -19.14 -15.21 -3.80
CA LYS A 99 -17.87 -15.59 -3.20
C LYS A 99 -16.80 -15.61 -4.29
N GLY A 100 -15.67 -15.00 -4.02
CA GLY A 100 -14.54 -15.04 -4.94
C GLY A 100 -13.76 -16.36 -4.85
N PRO A 101 -12.77 -16.55 -5.73
CA PRO A 101 -11.94 -17.75 -5.76
C PRO A 101 -11.15 -17.92 -4.46
N LYS A 102 -10.87 -19.19 -4.11
CA LYS A 102 -10.03 -19.51 -2.96
C LYS A 102 -8.60 -19.00 -3.18
N GLU A 103 -8.05 -18.34 -2.19
CA GLU A 103 -6.67 -17.88 -2.20
C GLU A 103 -5.76 -18.94 -1.59
N SER A 104 -4.67 -19.25 -2.30
CA SER A 104 -3.56 -19.97 -1.67
C SER A 104 -2.84 -19.01 -0.72
N ARG A 105 -2.64 -19.44 0.52
CA ARG A 105 -1.83 -18.71 1.50
C ARG A 105 -0.54 -19.48 1.73
N PRO A 106 0.50 -19.26 0.91
CA PRO A 106 1.79 -19.88 1.16
C PRO A 106 2.29 -19.45 2.54
N LEU A 107 3.01 -20.35 3.20
CA LEU A 107 3.66 -20.00 4.47
C LEU A 107 4.64 -18.85 4.24
N PRO A 108 4.68 -17.86 5.14
CA PRO A 108 5.67 -16.81 5.05
C PRO A 108 7.09 -17.37 5.03
N GLN A 109 7.91 -16.92 4.10
CA GLN A 109 9.34 -17.16 4.15
C GLN A 109 9.97 -16.14 5.10
N PHE A 110 10.84 -16.60 5.96
CA PHE A 110 11.55 -15.77 6.93
C PHE A 110 13.05 -16.09 6.84
N LEU A 111 13.85 -15.10 7.13
CA LEU A 111 15.29 -15.28 7.32
C LEU A 111 15.53 -15.84 8.72
N LYS A 112 16.46 -16.77 8.84
CA LYS A 112 16.92 -17.26 10.13
C LYS A 112 17.75 -16.19 10.82
N GLU A 113 17.89 -16.30 12.14
CA GLU A 113 18.64 -15.32 12.93
C GLU A 113 20.08 -15.18 12.45
N ASN A 114 20.77 -16.28 12.19
CA ASN A 114 22.13 -16.26 11.66
C ASN A 114 22.24 -15.62 10.25
N GLU A 115 21.22 -15.81 9.40
CA GLU A 115 21.17 -15.18 8.07
C GLU A 115 20.97 -13.67 8.19
N MET A 116 20.20 -13.23 9.20
CA MET A 116 20.06 -11.81 9.52
C MET A 116 21.35 -11.22 10.08
N ASP A 117 22.04 -11.92 10.98
CA ASP A 117 23.31 -11.47 11.54
C ASP A 117 24.36 -11.27 10.43
N GLU A 118 24.46 -12.23 9.49
CA GLU A 118 25.33 -12.10 8.32
C GLU A 118 24.93 -10.91 7.45
N LEU A 119 23.62 -10.73 7.17
CA LEU A 119 23.12 -9.65 6.34
C LEU A 119 23.37 -8.28 6.98
N LEU A 120 23.36 -8.19 8.30
CA LEU A 120 23.58 -6.94 9.04
C LEU A 120 25.07 -6.67 9.31
N ASP A 121 25.97 -7.66 9.14
CA ASP A 121 27.40 -7.45 9.37
C ASP A 121 27.93 -6.32 8.49
N ARG A 122 28.50 -5.29 9.13
CA ARG A 122 29.03 -4.10 8.44
C ARG A 122 30.06 -4.46 7.34
N LYS A 123 30.79 -5.55 7.52
CA LYS A 123 31.80 -6.02 6.56
C LYS A 123 31.25 -6.45 5.22
N MET A 124 29.96 -6.81 5.17
CA MET A 124 29.29 -7.22 3.92
C MET A 124 28.89 -6.05 3.04
N TRP A 125 29.02 -4.81 3.53
CA TRP A 125 28.57 -3.60 2.88
C TRP A 125 29.71 -2.66 2.55
N GLY A 126 29.68 -2.06 1.36
CA GLY A 126 30.62 -0.99 0.99
C GLY A 126 30.36 0.31 1.76
N ASP A 127 31.33 1.24 1.68
CA ASP A 127 31.27 2.53 2.36
C ASP A 127 30.56 3.62 1.53
N ASP A 128 30.11 3.28 0.33
CA ASP A 128 29.38 4.22 -0.53
C ASP A 128 27.96 4.46 -0.03
N TYR A 129 27.40 5.56 -0.44
CA TYR A 129 26.07 6.01 -0.02
C TYR A 129 24.98 4.96 -0.20
N ASN A 130 24.98 4.21 -1.30
CA ASN A 130 23.91 3.27 -1.61
C ASN A 130 23.97 2.05 -0.69
N ASN A 131 25.17 1.53 -0.42
CA ASN A 131 25.39 0.43 0.52
C ASN A 131 25.01 0.83 1.95
N VAL A 132 25.48 1.99 2.41
CA VAL A 132 25.17 2.49 3.76
C VAL A 132 23.66 2.74 3.91
N ARG A 133 23.00 3.35 2.91
CA ARG A 133 21.57 3.56 2.89
C ARG A 133 20.81 2.24 2.94
N ALA A 134 21.19 1.26 2.10
CA ALA A 134 20.50 -0.02 2.03
C ALA A 134 20.61 -0.79 3.36
N ARG A 135 21.80 -0.86 3.94
CA ARG A 135 22.01 -1.47 5.26
C ARG A 135 21.16 -0.77 6.34
N THR A 136 21.16 0.56 6.38
CA THR A 136 20.35 1.33 7.34
C THR A 136 18.86 1.05 7.19
N ILE A 137 18.35 0.91 5.96
CA ILE A 137 16.95 0.55 5.69
C ILE A 137 16.62 -0.84 6.26
N ILE A 138 17.50 -1.81 6.06
CA ILE A 138 17.29 -3.19 6.56
C ILE A 138 17.25 -3.20 8.09
N ILE A 139 18.18 -2.51 8.75
CA ILE A 139 18.21 -2.40 10.22
C ILE A 139 16.96 -1.68 10.74
N LEU A 140 16.51 -0.60 10.06
CA LEU A 140 15.27 0.10 10.40
C LEU A 140 14.06 -0.84 10.37
N PHE A 141 13.92 -1.66 9.33
CA PHE A 141 12.85 -2.66 9.26
C PHE A 141 12.97 -3.71 10.35
N TYR A 142 14.16 -4.23 10.55
CA TYR A 142 14.41 -5.32 11.50
C TYR A 142 14.15 -4.90 12.96
N GLU A 143 14.70 -3.77 13.39
CA GLU A 143 14.54 -3.32 14.78
C GLU A 143 13.15 -2.72 15.07
N THR A 144 12.49 -2.11 14.09
CA THR A 144 11.27 -1.32 14.37
C THR A 144 9.99 -1.98 13.88
N GLY A 145 10.06 -2.95 12.97
CA GLY A 145 8.89 -3.57 12.35
C GLY A 145 7.98 -2.59 11.62
N MET A 146 8.50 -1.43 11.19
CA MET A 146 7.70 -0.44 10.48
C MET A 146 7.32 -0.89 9.08
N ARG A 147 6.24 -0.33 8.53
CA ARG A 147 5.83 -0.60 7.15
C ARG A 147 6.64 0.23 6.17
N LEU A 148 6.77 -0.23 4.91
CA LEU A 148 7.47 0.51 3.86
C LEU A 148 6.98 1.97 3.72
N SER A 149 5.67 2.19 3.76
CA SER A 149 5.12 3.55 3.69
C SER A 149 5.45 4.42 4.90
N GLU A 150 5.58 3.83 6.08
CA GLU A 150 6.01 4.50 7.31
C GLU A 150 7.48 4.87 7.22
N LEU A 151 8.33 3.95 6.75
CA LEU A 151 9.75 4.20 6.53
C LEU A 151 10.00 5.37 5.56
N ILE A 152 9.35 5.34 4.41
CA ILE A 152 9.47 6.39 3.38
C ILE A 152 8.95 7.73 3.91
N GLY A 153 7.94 7.70 4.79
CA GLY A 153 7.36 8.88 5.40
C GLY A 153 8.19 9.55 6.47
N LEU A 154 9.26 8.89 6.99
CA LEU A 154 10.08 9.45 8.07
C LEU A 154 10.81 10.73 7.66
N ASP A 155 10.82 11.68 8.57
CA ASP A 155 11.69 12.85 8.55
C ASP A 155 12.86 12.69 9.51
N VAL A 156 13.91 13.48 9.32
CA VAL A 156 15.07 13.48 10.24
C VAL A 156 14.64 13.82 11.66
N ASP A 157 13.69 14.73 11.80
CA ASP A 157 13.16 15.19 13.10
C ASP A 157 12.30 14.13 13.82
N ASP A 158 11.92 13.06 13.13
CA ASP A 158 11.22 11.94 13.77
C ASP A 158 12.17 11.03 14.57
N VAL A 159 13.50 11.18 14.43
CA VAL A 159 14.51 10.37 15.10
C VAL A 159 15.10 11.12 16.30
N ASN A 160 14.90 10.60 17.49
CA ASN A 160 15.52 11.12 18.70
C ASN A 160 16.72 10.25 19.10
N PHE A 161 17.93 10.72 18.80
CA PHE A 161 19.19 10.01 19.09
C PHE A 161 19.53 9.94 20.59
N ILE A 162 19.04 10.90 21.40
CA ILE A 162 19.31 10.94 22.85
C ILE A 162 18.48 9.88 23.55
N LYS A 163 17.18 9.82 23.23
CA LYS A 163 16.26 8.82 23.80
C LYS A 163 16.30 7.48 23.07
N LYS A 164 16.95 7.40 21.91
CA LYS A 164 16.91 6.25 21.00
C LYS A 164 15.48 5.84 20.64
N GLU A 165 14.69 6.78 20.16
CA GLU A 165 13.29 6.62 19.82
C GLU A 165 13.00 7.16 18.43
N ILE A 166 12.12 6.48 17.67
CA ILE A 166 11.60 6.95 16.39
C ILE A 166 10.09 7.15 16.52
N LYS A 167 9.60 8.32 16.12
CA LYS A 167 8.18 8.63 16.00
C LYS A 167 7.69 8.19 14.64
N ILE A 168 6.82 7.19 14.58
CA ILE A 168 6.30 6.61 13.35
C ILE A 168 4.84 7.03 13.17
N THR A 169 4.51 7.62 12.02
CA THR A 169 3.14 7.97 11.64
C THR A 169 2.58 6.92 10.68
N GLY A 170 1.54 6.21 11.10
CA GLY A 170 0.93 5.11 10.37
C GLY A 170 -0.42 5.45 9.75
N LYS A 171 -1.17 4.41 9.35
CA LYS A 171 -2.49 4.53 8.73
C LYS A 171 -3.46 5.33 9.60
N GLY A 172 -4.15 6.29 8.99
CA GLY A 172 -5.09 7.17 9.68
C GLY A 172 -4.42 8.22 10.56
N ASN A 173 -3.18 8.59 10.24
CA ASN A 173 -2.37 9.57 10.98
C ASN A 173 -2.12 9.18 12.45
N LYS A 174 -2.22 7.87 12.77
CA LYS A 174 -1.91 7.37 14.11
C LYS A 174 -0.40 7.33 14.33
N GLN A 175 0.06 7.91 15.42
CA GLN A 175 1.46 7.95 15.78
C GLN A 175 1.79 6.92 16.85
N ARG A 176 3.00 6.34 16.74
CA ARG A 176 3.61 5.51 17.78
C ARG A 176 5.09 5.83 17.92
N ILE A 177 5.62 5.65 19.09
CA ILE A 177 7.05 5.76 19.38
C ILE A 177 7.61 4.36 19.50
N VAL A 178 8.71 4.10 18.80
CA VAL A 178 9.41 2.81 18.82
C VAL A 178 10.85 3.05 19.28
N PRO A 179 11.30 2.37 20.36
CA PRO A 179 12.70 2.42 20.79
C PRO A 179 13.58 1.65 19.81
N PHE A 180 14.87 1.98 19.73
CA PHE A 180 15.87 1.29 18.92
C PHE A 180 17.21 1.14 19.63
N GLY A 181 18.03 0.20 19.16
CA GLY A 181 19.31 -0.16 19.74
C GLY A 181 20.48 0.69 19.27
N ASP A 182 21.68 0.37 19.77
CA ASP A 182 22.91 1.05 19.38
C ASP A 182 23.32 0.73 17.95
N GLU A 183 22.97 -0.42 17.42
CA GLU A 183 23.26 -0.77 16.04
C GLU A 183 22.56 0.17 15.08
N LEU A 184 21.26 0.38 15.23
CA LEU A 184 20.50 1.33 14.41
C LEU A 184 20.99 2.77 14.63
N LYS A 185 21.33 3.14 15.87
CA LYS A 185 21.91 4.45 16.17
C LYS A 185 23.18 4.71 15.33
N ASN A 186 24.09 3.72 15.31
CA ASN A 186 25.35 3.84 14.57
C ASN A 186 25.11 3.88 13.05
N ALA A 187 24.25 3.01 12.52
CA ALA A 187 23.88 2.99 11.12
C ALA A 187 23.22 4.30 10.64
N LEU A 188 22.30 4.84 11.45
CA LEU A 188 21.68 6.14 11.14
C LEU A 188 22.70 7.29 11.20
N SER A 189 23.62 7.28 12.14
CA SER A 189 24.65 8.31 12.25
C SER A 189 25.59 8.30 11.03
N GLU A 190 26.03 7.11 10.62
CA GLU A 190 26.84 6.90 9.42
C GLU A 190 26.08 7.36 8.15
N TYR A 191 24.85 6.94 8.01
CA TYR A 191 24.02 7.34 6.88
C TYR A 191 23.79 8.85 6.82
N LEU A 192 23.47 9.49 7.94
CA LEU A 192 23.22 10.93 7.98
C LEU A 192 24.47 11.75 7.63
N ALA A 193 25.67 11.30 8.00
CA ALA A 193 26.92 11.94 7.60
C ALA A 193 27.10 11.96 6.05
N LEU A 194 26.77 10.86 5.38
CA LEU A 194 26.82 10.78 3.92
C LEU A 194 25.63 11.51 3.25
N ARG A 195 24.48 11.50 3.89
CA ARG A 195 23.26 12.17 3.40
C ARG A 195 23.48 13.68 3.21
N VAL A 196 24.17 14.34 4.12
CA VAL A 196 24.43 15.79 4.06
C VAL A 196 25.13 16.18 2.74
N GLN A 197 26.01 15.34 2.23
CA GLN A 197 26.73 15.57 0.98
C GLN A 197 25.83 15.43 -0.26
N ARG A 198 24.72 14.71 -0.16
CA ARG A 198 23.78 14.44 -1.27
C ARG A 198 22.50 15.28 -1.21
N ALA A 199 22.20 15.90 -0.10
CA ALA A 199 21.03 16.74 0.05
C ALA A 199 21.18 18.02 -0.79
N MET A 200 20.76 17.97 -2.05
CA MET A 200 20.75 19.13 -2.95
C MET A 200 19.73 20.21 -2.53
N THR A 201 18.79 19.87 -1.64
CA THR A 201 17.77 20.77 -1.11
C THR A 201 17.59 20.49 0.38
N LYS A 202 16.99 21.44 1.11
CA LYS A 202 16.61 21.28 2.54
C LYS A 202 15.44 20.27 2.69
N SER A 203 15.60 19.05 2.14
CA SER A 203 14.62 18.00 2.32
C SER A 203 14.63 17.52 3.78
N GLY A 204 13.49 17.59 4.46
CA GLY A 204 13.32 17.02 5.81
C GLY A 204 13.31 15.49 5.82
N ALA A 205 13.14 14.82 4.65
CA ALA A 205 13.03 13.37 4.57
C ALA A 205 14.27 12.67 5.14
N LEU A 206 14.07 11.65 6.00
CA LEU A 206 15.16 10.85 6.54
C LEU A 206 15.91 10.14 5.42
N LEU A 207 15.21 9.41 4.56
CA LEU A 207 15.79 8.64 3.47
C LEU A 207 15.67 9.39 2.13
N LEU A 208 16.77 9.52 1.44
CA LEU A 208 16.82 10.20 0.15
C LEU A 208 17.06 9.20 -1.00
N ALA A 209 16.35 9.44 -2.09
CA ALA A 209 16.62 8.85 -3.39
C ALA A 209 17.95 9.39 -3.98
N ASP A 210 18.46 8.76 -5.03
CA ASP A 210 19.72 9.15 -5.67
C ASP A 210 19.72 10.60 -6.17
N LYS A 211 18.54 11.13 -6.52
CA LYS A 211 18.34 12.53 -6.95
C LYS A 211 18.14 13.51 -5.78
N GLY A 212 18.36 13.10 -4.53
CA GLY A 212 18.30 13.95 -3.34
C GLY A 212 16.89 14.29 -2.84
N GLY A 213 15.83 13.78 -3.46
CA GLY A 213 14.45 13.88 -2.97
C GLY A 213 14.07 12.73 -2.03
N ARG A 214 12.87 12.78 -1.42
CA ARG A 214 12.32 11.67 -0.63
C ARG A 214 12.23 10.40 -1.49
N MET A 215 12.57 9.26 -0.93
CA MET A 215 12.41 7.97 -1.60
C MET A 215 10.94 7.69 -1.95
N SER A 216 10.73 6.92 -3.01
CA SER A 216 9.41 6.40 -3.40
C SER A 216 9.38 4.86 -3.30
N PRO A 217 8.20 4.23 -3.22
CA PRO A 217 8.08 2.77 -3.12
C PRO A 217 8.63 2.00 -4.33
N VAL A 218 8.97 2.69 -5.42
CA VAL A 218 9.35 2.10 -6.73
C VAL A 218 10.85 2.27 -7.01
N GLN A 219 11.61 2.68 -6.03
CA GLN A 219 13.08 2.86 -6.16
C GLN A 219 13.85 1.78 -5.45
#